data_78e9834b3bc5cc1567a2f6d0d39c2501
#
_entry.id   78e9834b3bc5cc1567a2f6d0d39c2501
#
_cell.length_a   1.000
_cell.length_b   1.000
_cell.length_c   1.000
_cell.angle_alpha   90.00
_cell.angle_beta   90.00
_cell.angle_gamma   90.00
#
_symmetry.space_group_name_H-M   'P 1'
#
loop_
_entity.id
_entity.type
_entity.pdbx_description
1 polymer ?
#
loop_
_entity_poly.entity_id
_entity_poly.type
_entity_poly.pdbx_seq_one_letter_code
_entity_poly.pdbx_strand_id
1 'polypeptide(L)'
;MELKNMGDLIINGVGASNGGKFQLVTLNGHGTVNSDIECSDFECNGSGTVKGDVKANTAKISGNASFKGTIDSQQVTVEGTAKIEKNLYAKHLYVSGKASVGGKVKSEEINLHGILAVGEDCEAEIFKGKYRFTIGGLLNADQVDVELYGECKAKEIGGQTITVKQHKGSFIGTLFKPFFKTQLETDFIEGDIIELENTIAKVVRGNQVKIGPNCHIGVVEYTEEFSQDKNAVVGESKKV
;
A
#
# COMPACT_ATOMS: atom_id res chain seq x y z
N MET A 1 6.04 21.40 17.97
CA MET A 1 6.34 21.19 19.41
C MET A 1 7.77 20.64 19.48
N GLU A 2 8.68 21.29 20.21
CA GLU A 2 10.09 20.86 20.18
C GLU A 2 10.31 19.66 21.10
N LEU A 3 10.50 18.47 20.53
CA LEU A 3 10.92 17.25 21.23
C LEU A 3 12.43 17.23 21.52
N LYS A 4 13.15 18.25 21.11
CA LYS A 4 14.62 18.39 21.07
C LYS A 4 15.38 18.22 22.39
N ASN A 5 14.68 18.17 23.53
CA ASN A 5 15.29 18.03 24.87
C ASN A 5 14.67 16.84 25.66
N MET A 6 14.03 15.89 25.00
CA MET A 6 13.48 14.71 25.67
C MET A 6 14.49 13.57 25.62
N GLY A 7 14.43 12.67 26.60
CA GLY A 7 15.28 11.49 26.65
C GLY A 7 14.92 10.46 25.59
N ASP A 8 15.75 9.44 25.46
CA ASP A 8 15.54 8.32 24.54
C ASP A 8 14.95 7.11 25.29
N LEU A 9 14.13 6.33 24.57
CA LEU A 9 13.71 5.02 25.00
C LEU A 9 14.39 3.95 24.16
N ILE A 10 15.36 3.23 24.76
CA ILE A 10 16.12 2.19 24.05
C ILE A 10 15.92 0.84 24.75
N ILE A 11 15.42 -0.16 24.02
CA ILE A 11 15.27 -1.54 24.50
C ILE A 11 16.16 -2.45 23.66
N ASN A 12 17.35 -2.83 24.21
CA ASN A 12 18.32 -3.71 23.53
C ASN A 12 18.13 -5.20 23.82
N GLY A 13 17.42 -5.55 24.89
CA GLY A 13 17.14 -6.94 25.30
C GLY A 13 15.64 -7.21 25.35
N VAL A 14 15.19 -7.87 26.41
CA VAL A 14 13.76 -8.06 26.71
C VAL A 14 13.34 -7.01 27.72
N GLY A 15 12.36 -6.18 27.38
CA GLY A 15 11.93 -5.10 28.26
C GLY A 15 10.57 -4.52 27.92
N ALA A 16 10.06 -3.72 28.85
CA ALA A 16 8.81 -2.99 28.66
C ALA A 16 8.91 -1.55 29.17
N SER A 17 8.16 -0.66 28.54
CA SER A 17 7.98 0.73 28.92
C SER A 17 6.51 1.10 28.94
N ASN A 18 6.14 2.14 29.68
CA ASN A 18 4.77 2.65 29.68
C ASN A 18 4.44 3.59 28.52
N GLY A 19 5.40 3.92 27.67
CA GLY A 19 5.22 4.94 26.65
C GLY A 19 5.51 6.35 27.15
N GLY A 20 5.17 7.36 26.37
CA GLY A 20 5.43 8.77 26.69
C GLY A 20 6.00 9.54 25.52
N LYS A 21 6.74 10.63 25.85
CA LYS A 21 7.38 11.52 24.86
C LYS A 21 8.89 11.34 24.90
N PHE A 22 9.47 11.15 23.71
CA PHE A 22 10.89 10.85 23.56
C PHE A 22 11.48 11.61 22.36
N GLN A 23 12.81 11.78 22.34
CA GLN A 23 13.51 12.17 21.12
C GLN A 23 13.57 10.96 20.17
N LEU A 24 14.06 9.83 20.67
CA LEU A 24 14.24 8.58 19.94
C LEU A 24 13.59 7.42 20.69
N VAL A 25 12.91 6.54 19.96
CA VAL A 25 12.46 5.23 20.47
C VAL A 25 13.09 4.15 19.63
N THR A 26 13.91 3.26 20.23
CA THR A 26 14.57 2.17 19.53
C THR A 26 14.28 0.82 20.20
N LEU A 27 13.71 -0.11 19.45
CA LEU A 27 13.43 -1.47 19.87
C LEU A 27 14.35 -2.45 19.11
N ASN A 28 15.53 -2.76 19.66
CA ASN A 28 16.51 -3.66 19.06
C ASN A 28 16.31 -5.13 19.48
N GLY A 29 15.69 -5.38 20.64
CA GLY A 29 15.42 -6.71 21.18
C GLY A 29 13.92 -7.07 21.10
N HIS A 30 13.37 -7.64 22.19
CA HIS A 30 11.95 -7.86 22.39
C HIS A 30 11.38 -6.76 23.28
N GLY A 31 10.85 -5.71 22.65
CA GLY A 31 10.34 -4.53 23.34
C GLY A 31 8.82 -4.47 23.37
N THR A 32 8.25 -4.13 24.53
CA THR A 32 6.83 -3.81 24.64
C THR A 32 6.65 -2.40 25.17
N VAL A 33 5.89 -1.56 24.46
CA VAL A 33 5.46 -0.25 24.96
C VAL A 33 3.96 -0.32 25.23
N ASN A 34 3.57 -0.05 26.50
CA ASN A 34 2.22 -0.32 26.97
C ASN A 34 1.22 0.82 26.72
N SER A 35 1.67 1.99 26.25
CA SER A 35 0.84 3.17 26.02
C SER A 35 1.31 3.92 24.78
N ASP A 36 0.75 5.11 24.54
CA ASP A 36 1.06 5.95 23.40
C ASP A 36 2.51 6.43 23.40
N ILE A 37 3.04 6.62 22.21
CA ILE A 37 4.37 7.16 21.94
C ILE A 37 4.22 8.45 21.14
N GLU A 38 4.90 9.51 21.57
CA GLU A 38 5.18 10.69 20.77
C GLU A 38 6.70 10.86 20.70
N CYS A 39 7.29 10.79 19.50
CA CYS A 39 8.73 10.90 19.35
C CYS A 39 9.14 11.60 18.04
N SER A 40 10.41 11.99 17.93
CA SER A 40 10.94 12.40 16.63
C SER A 40 11.15 11.19 15.75
N ASP A 41 11.83 10.17 16.27
CA ASP A 41 12.20 9.00 15.51
C ASP A 41 11.80 7.72 16.25
N PHE A 42 11.11 6.83 15.54
CA PHE A 42 10.75 5.49 15.99
C PHE A 42 11.46 4.44 15.14
N GLU A 43 12.23 3.55 15.78
CA GLU A 43 12.93 2.46 15.11
C GLU A 43 12.61 1.12 15.76
N CYS A 44 12.23 0.13 14.94
CA CYS A 44 12.10 -1.26 15.37
C CYS A 44 12.98 -2.16 14.52
N ASN A 45 14.12 -2.56 15.07
CA ASN A 45 15.09 -3.46 14.43
C ASN A 45 14.90 -4.93 14.89
N GLY A 46 14.35 -5.12 16.09
CA GLY A 46 14.03 -6.43 16.68
C GLY A 46 12.55 -6.80 16.56
N SER A 47 11.96 -7.27 17.65
CA SER A 47 10.53 -7.57 17.77
C SER A 47 9.88 -6.58 18.71
N GLY A 48 9.01 -5.72 18.19
CA GLY A 48 8.35 -4.66 18.94
C GLY A 48 6.84 -4.85 19.05
N THR A 49 6.27 -4.53 20.20
CA THR A 49 4.83 -4.37 20.38
C THR A 49 4.53 -3.03 21.00
N VAL A 50 3.73 -2.20 20.33
CA VAL A 50 3.22 -0.94 20.87
C VAL A 50 1.72 -1.07 21.03
N LYS A 51 1.22 -0.94 22.29
CA LYS A 51 -0.20 -1.09 22.60
C LYS A 51 -1.03 0.17 22.37
N GLY A 52 -0.37 1.33 22.36
CA GLY A 52 -0.97 2.63 22.10
C GLY A 52 -0.78 3.12 20.67
N ASP A 53 -1.14 4.37 20.44
CA ASP A 53 -0.90 5.08 19.19
C ASP A 53 0.56 5.54 19.11
N VAL A 54 1.07 5.68 17.90
CA VAL A 54 2.43 6.19 17.63
C VAL A 54 2.34 7.45 16.80
N LYS A 55 2.87 8.55 17.35
CA LYS A 55 3.06 9.80 16.63
C LYS A 55 4.55 10.09 16.51
N ALA A 56 5.06 10.16 15.28
CA ALA A 56 6.48 10.35 15.03
C ALA A 56 6.73 11.26 13.82
N ASN A 57 7.95 11.82 13.69
CA ASN A 57 8.35 12.38 12.41
C ASN A 57 8.75 11.25 11.46
N THR A 58 9.56 10.30 11.94
CA THR A 58 9.93 9.11 11.18
C THR A 58 9.60 7.84 11.95
N ALA A 59 9.11 6.80 11.25
CA ALA A 59 8.91 5.47 11.81
C ALA A 59 9.53 4.44 10.87
N LYS A 60 10.61 3.79 11.33
CA LYS A 60 11.31 2.75 10.57
C LYS A 60 11.15 1.38 11.21
N ILE A 61 10.67 0.42 10.45
CA ILE A 61 10.46 -0.97 10.86
C ILE A 61 11.32 -1.89 9.99
N SER A 62 12.50 -2.28 10.50
CA SER A 62 13.39 -3.24 9.83
C SER A 62 13.21 -4.66 10.36
N GLY A 63 12.72 -4.81 11.60
CA GLY A 63 12.37 -6.07 12.24
C GLY A 63 10.89 -6.41 12.12
N ASN A 64 10.31 -6.95 13.21
CA ASN A 64 8.89 -7.29 13.31
C ASN A 64 8.20 -6.40 14.32
N ALA A 65 7.23 -5.61 13.91
CA ALA A 65 6.50 -4.73 14.80
C ALA A 65 4.99 -4.95 14.74
N SER A 66 4.36 -4.91 15.92
CA SER A 66 2.90 -4.95 16.08
C SER A 66 2.42 -3.71 16.82
N PHE A 67 1.54 -2.96 16.18
CA PHE A 67 0.91 -1.75 16.72
C PHE A 67 -0.58 -2.01 16.92
N LYS A 68 -1.06 -1.83 18.17
CA LYS A 68 -2.48 -1.98 18.50
C LYS A 68 -3.28 -0.70 18.20
N GLY A 69 -2.57 0.41 18.11
CA GLY A 69 -3.10 1.73 17.82
C GLY A 69 -2.90 2.15 16.36
N THR A 70 -3.03 3.44 16.15
CA THR A 70 -2.79 4.16 14.90
C THR A 70 -1.32 4.61 14.83
N ILE A 71 -0.76 4.63 13.63
CA ILE A 71 0.51 5.31 13.34
C ILE A 71 0.19 6.61 12.61
N ASP A 72 0.72 7.73 13.11
CA ASP A 72 0.69 9.05 12.49
C ASP A 72 2.12 9.58 12.38
N SER A 73 2.65 9.70 11.17
CA SER A 73 4.06 10.04 10.94
C SER A 73 4.25 10.82 9.64
N GLN A 74 5.32 11.62 9.56
CA GLN A 74 5.67 12.25 8.28
C GLN A 74 6.18 11.18 7.29
N GLN A 75 7.01 10.25 7.78
CA GLN A 75 7.56 9.17 6.97
C GLN A 75 7.45 7.83 7.69
N VAL A 76 6.91 6.82 6.99
CA VAL A 76 6.90 5.43 7.46
C VAL A 76 7.66 4.56 6.46
N THR A 77 8.62 3.81 6.96
CA THR A 77 9.43 2.86 6.17
C THR A 77 9.32 1.46 6.76
N VAL A 78 8.81 0.51 5.99
CA VAL A 78 8.67 -0.89 6.38
C VAL A 78 9.56 -1.76 5.49
N GLU A 79 10.71 -2.17 6.03
CA GLU A 79 11.65 -3.11 5.40
C GLU A 79 11.40 -4.54 5.89
N GLY A 80 10.99 -4.69 7.15
CA GLY A 80 10.62 -5.94 7.79
C GLY A 80 9.11 -6.24 7.73
N THR A 81 8.51 -6.54 8.88
CA THR A 81 7.07 -6.80 8.99
C THR A 81 6.42 -5.82 9.97
N ALA A 82 5.40 -5.12 9.51
CA ALA A 82 4.56 -4.26 10.35
C ALA A 82 3.11 -4.74 10.34
N LYS A 83 2.53 -4.93 11.53
CA LYS A 83 1.10 -5.14 11.72
C LYS A 83 0.53 -3.98 12.51
N ILE A 84 -0.38 -3.23 11.91
CA ILE A 84 -1.07 -2.09 12.51
C ILE A 84 -2.56 -2.46 12.59
N GLU A 85 -3.13 -2.50 13.79
CA GLU A 85 -4.52 -2.94 13.96
C GLU A 85 -5.53 -1.86 13.58
N LYS A 86 -5.18 -0.58 13.75
CA LYS A 86 -6.01 0.55 13.34
C LYS A 86 -5.52 1.18 12.03
N ASN A 87 -5.38 2.49 12.00
CA ASN A 87 -5.07 3.27 10.81
C ASN A 87 -3.58 3.57 10.68
N LEU A 88 -3.14 3.89 9.46
CA LEU A 88 -1.82 4.42 9.18
C LEU A 88 -1.97 5.72 8.40
N TYR A 89 -1.44 6.80 8.97
CA TYR A 89 -1.35 8.11 8.36
C TYR A 89 0.11 8.47 8.17
N ALA A 90 0.49 8.84 6.95
CA ALA A 90 1.86 9.25 6.63
C ALA A 90 1.85 10.29 5.51
N LYS A 91 2.89 11.16 5.43
CA LYS A 91 3.11 11.86 4.16
C LYS A 91 3.70 10.91 3.13
N HIS A 92 4.74 10.17 3.54
CA HIS A 92 5.41 9.21 2.66
C HIS A 92 5.41 7.83 3.29
N LEU A 93 4.86 6.85 2.58
CA LEU A 93 4.86 5.44 2.97
C LEU A 93 5.71 4.61 2.01
N TYR A 94 6.78 4.01 2.52
CA TYR A 94 7.65 3.08 1.79
C TYR A 94 7.52 1.68 2.35
N VAL A 95 7.16 0.71 1.53
CA VAL A 95 7.03 -0.69 1.93
C VAL A 95 7.84 -1.57 0.99
N SER A 96 8.99 -2.07 1.45
CA SER A 96 9.77 -3.09 0.75
C SER A 96 9.62 -4.47 1.37
N GLY A 97 9.20 -4.54 2.64
CA GLY A 97 8.84 -5.75 3.36
C GLY A 97 7.34 -6.06 3.30
N LYS A 98 6.74 -6.28 4.46
CA LYS A 98 5.32 -6.58 4.60
C LYS A 98 4.64 -5.63 5.57
N ALA A 99 3.62 -4.91 5.11
CA ALA A 99 2.76 -4.10 5.95
C ALA A 99 1.31 -4.62 5.91
N SER A 100 0.68 -4.69 7.08
CA SER A 100 -0.74 -5.04 7.22
C SER A 100 -1.41 -4.00 8.12
N VAL A 101 -2.39 -3.30 7.60
CA VAL A 101 -3.17 -2.26 8.27
C VAL A 101 -4.61 -2.71 8.36
N GLY A 102 -5.17 -2.82 9.57
CA GLY A 102 -6.53 -3.29 9.78
C GLY A 102 -7.60 -2.28 9.37
N GLY A 103 -7.33 -1.00 9.55
CA GLY A 103 -8.18 0.12 9.13
C GLY A 103 -7.74 0.73 7.81
N LYS A 104 -7.72 2.07 7.77
CA LYS A 104 -7.40 2.89 6.58
C LYS A 104 -5.93 3.23 6.48
N VAL A 105 -5.48 3.45 5.24
CA VAL A 105 -4.19 4.09 4.95
C VAL A 105 -4.47 5.42 4.28
N LYS A 106 -3.82 6.49 4.74
CA LYS A 106 -3.82 7.79 4.08
C LYS A 106 -2.40 8.34 3.99
N SER A 107 -1.98 8.71 2.79
CA SER A 107 -0.62 9.22 2.52
C SER A 107 -0.64 10.25 1.39
N GLU A 108 0.37 11.10 1.30
CA GLU A 108 0.61 11.89 0.09
C GLU A 108 1.22 10.97 -1.00
N GLU A 109 2.21 10.16 -0.63
CA GLU A 109 2.84 9.22 -1.57
C GLU A 109 3.03 7.83 -0.96
N ILE A 110 2.62 6.80 -1.70
CA ILE A 110 2.83 5.39 -1.36
C ILE A 110 3.74 4.74 -2.40
N ASN A 111 4.89 4.25 -1.94
CA ASN A 111 5.84 3.48 -2.74
C ASN A 111 5.89 2.04 -2.22
N LEU A 112 5.27 1.13 -2.94
CA LEU A 112 5.17 -0.28 -2.57
C LEU A 112 6.10 -1.13 -3.44
N HIS A 113 7.11 -1.71 -2.82
CA HIS A 113 8.04 -2.68 -3.43
C HIS A 113 8.00 -4.04 -2.71
N GLY A 114 6.93 -4.30 -1.95
CA GLY A 114 6.75 -5.47 -1.12
C GLY A 114 5.28 -5.91 -1.08
N ILE A 115 4.77 -6.18 0.12
CA ILE A 115 3.40 -6.62 0.35
C ILE A 115 2.67 -5.61 1.23
N LEU A 116 1.52 -5.12 0.74
CA LEU A 116 0.63 -4.23 1.50
C LEU A 116 -0.77 -4.85 1.59
N ALA A 117 -1.28 -5.00 2.81
CA ALA A 117 -2.67 -5.35 3.06
C ALA A 117 -3.34 -4.22 3.84
N VAL A 118 -4.46 -3.71 3.35
CA VAL A 118 -5.29 -2.69 3.98
C VAL A 118 -6.70 -3.24 4.12
N GLY A 119 -7.24 -3.22 5.34
CA GLY A 119 -8.57 -3.77 5.61
C GLY A 119 -9.71 -2.92 5.08
N GLU A 120 -9.52 -1.61 5.03
CA GLU A 120 -10.50 -0.63 4.55
C GLU A 120 -9.97 0.12 3.31
N ASP A 121 -10.10 1.45 3.27
CA ASP A 121 -9.71 2.29 2.15
C ASP A 121 -8.22 2.67 2.20
N CYS A 122 -7.67 2.94 1.02
CA CYS A 122 -6.31 3.44 0.83
C CYS A 122 -6.38 4.71 -0.02
N GLU A 123 -6.02 5.86 0.57
CA GLU A 123 -6.04 7.16 -0.06
C GLU A 123 -4.62 7.70 -0.23
N ALA A 124 -4.29 8.24 -1.40
CA ALA A 124 -3.01 8.91 -1.67
C ALA A 124 -3.17 10.03 -2.72
N GLU A 125 -2.14 10.87 -2.91
CA GLU A 125 -1.99 11.64 -4.14
C GLU A 125 -1.35 10.76 -5.22
N ILE A 126 -0.30 10.00 -4.83
CA ILE A 126 0.42 9.11 -5.73
C ILE A 126 0.53 7.72 -5.11
N PHE A 127 0.04 6.70 -5.82
CA PHE A 127 0.21 5.29 -5.48
C PHE A 127 1.06 4.58 -6.53
N LYS A 128 2.29 4.18 -6.16
CA LYS A 128 3.17 3.37 -6.98
C LYS A 128 3.28 1.97 -6.40
N GLY A 129 2.62 1.01 -7.02
CA GLY A 129 2.52 -0.37 -6.54
C GLY A 129 3.33 -1.35 -7.38
N LYS A 130 4.30 -2.03 -6.74
CA LYS A 130 4.97 -3.20 -7.31
C LYS A 130 4.75 -4.40 -6.39
N TYR A 131 4.71 -5.60 -6.94
CA TYR A 131 4.49 -6.89 -6.27
C TYR A 131 3.04 -7.15 -5.88
N ARG A 132 2.65 -7.00 -4.62
CA ARG A 132 1.35 -7.46 -4.15
C ARG A 132 0.68 -6.45 -3.23
N PHE A 133 -0.57 -6.18 -3.49
CA PHE A 133 -1.43 -5.50 -2.53
C PHE A 133 -2.83 -6.13 -2.45
N THR A 134 -3.46 -5.94 -1.30
CA THR A 134 -4.88 -6.25 -1.09
C THR A 134 -5.50 -5.10 -0.31
N ILE A 135 -6.47 -4.43 -0.92
CA ILE A 135 -7.20 -3.31 -0.32
C ILE A 135 -8.67 -3.72 -0.24
N GLY A 136 -9.21 -3.76 0.98
CA GLY A 136 -10.58 -4.24 1.23
C GLY A 136 -11.68 -3.29 0.77
N GLY A 137 -11.34 -2.01 0.63
CA GLY A 137 -12.20 -0.93 0.17
C GLY A 137 -11.70 -0.27 -1.12
N LEU A 138 -11.83 1.04 -1.18
CA LEU A 138 -11.41 1.89 -2.30
C LEU A 138 -9.91 2.19 -2.22
N LEU A 139 -9.19 1.97 -3.32
CA LEU A 139 -7.91 2.61 -3.60
C LEU A 139 -8.18 3.89 -4.38
N ASN A 140 -7.95 5.04 -3.77
CA ASN A 140 -8.14 6.34 -4.40
C ASN A 140 -6.83 7.13 -4.42
N ALA A 141 -6.36 7.50 -5.60
CA ALA A 141 -5.21 8.38 -5.75
C ALA A 141 -5.27 9.14 -7.06
N ASP A 142 -4.75 10.38 -7.10
CA ASP A 142 -4.71 11.16 -8.35
C ASP A 142 -3.94 10.39 -9.43
N GLN A 143 -2.83 9.76 -9.04
CA GLN A 143 -2.05 8.88 -9.92
C GLN A 143 -1.92 7.48 -9.31
N VAL A 144 -2.44 6.47 -10.00
CA VAL A 144 -2.26 5.05 -9.68
C VAL A 144 -1.38 4.41 -10.75
N ASP A 145 -0.16 3.99 -10.37
CA ASP A 145 0.79 3.32 -11.25
C ASP A 145 1.15 1.95 -10.66
N VAL A 146 0.68 0.88 -11.30
CA VAL A 146 0.85 -0.49 -10.85
C VAL A 146 1.64 -1.31 -11.85
N GLU A 147 2.77 -1.86 -11.39
CA GLU A 147 3.56 -2.84 -12.11
C GLU A 147 3.33 -4.24 -11.50
N LEU A 148 2.61 -5.08 -12.23
CA LEU A 148 2.18 -6.39 -11.73
C LEU A 148 3.31 -7.42 -11.72
N TYR A 149 3.68 -7.90 -10.52
CA TYR A 149 4.56 -9.06 -10.30
C TYR A 149 3.82 -10.24 -9.68
N GLY A 150 2.60 -10.04 -9.20
CA GLY A 150 1.77 -11.04 -8.53
C GLY A 150 0.30 -10.63 -8.54
N GLU A 151 -0.47 -11.26 -7.67
CA GLU A 151 -1.90 -10.96 -7.53
C GLU A 151 -2.10 -9.69 -6.70
N CYS A 152 -2.78 -8.71 -7.31
CA CYS A 152 -3.19 -7.46 -6.68
C CYS A 152 -4.72 -7.41 -6.62
N LYS A 153 -5.27 -6.91 -5.50
CA LYS A 153 -6.72 -6.78 -5.30
C LYS A 153 -7.06 -5.44 -4.67
N ALA A 154 -8.11 -4.82 -5.18
CA ALA A 154 -8.82 -3.73 -4.52
C ALA A 154 -10.31 -3.91 -4.81
N LYS A 155 -11.20 -3.53 -3.89
CA LYS A 155 -12.61 -3.59 -4.17
C LYS A 155 -12.98 -2.62 -5.28
N GLU A 156 -12.48 -1.39 -5.18
CA GLU A 156 -12.68 -0.31 -6.14
C GLU A 156 -11.37 0.46 -6.33
N ILE A 157 -11.17 1.06 -7.49
CA ILE A 157 -10.02 1.92 -7.79
C ILE A 157 -10.52 3.21 -8.42
N GLY A 158 -10.15 4.35 -7.83
CA GLY A 158 -10.47 5.69 -8.32
C GLY A 158 -9.21 6.52 -8.51
N GLY A 159 -9.20 7.41 -9.52
CA GLY A 159 -8.09 8.35 -9.72
C GLY A 159 -8.20 9.12 -11.02
N GLN A 160 -7.32 10.11 -11.22
CA GLN A 160 -7.26 10.84 -12.49
C GLN A 160 -6.55 10.00 -13.56
N THR A 161 -5.39 9.45 -13.22
CA THR A 161 -4.61 8.60 -14.13
C THR A 161 -4.36 7.25 -13.49
N ILE A 162 -4.85 6.18 -14.15
CA ILE A 162 -4.71 4.81 -13.65
C ILE A 162 -3.99 3.98 -14.71
N THR A 163 -2.78 3.54 -14.37
CA THR A 163 -1.94 2.69 -15.23
C THR A 163 -1.65 1.37 -14.53
N VAL A 164 -2.01 0.26 -15.17
CA VAL A 164 -1.71 -1.09 -14.68
C VAL A 164 -1.00 -1.85 -15.79
N LYS A 165 0.26 -2.20 -15.57
CA LYS A 165 1.10 -2.90 -16.55
C LYS A 165 1.67 -4.18 -15.98
N GLN A 166 1.79 -5.19 -16.84
CA GLN A 166 2.52 -6.40 -16.47
C GLN A 166 4.02 -6.12 -16.49
N HIS A 167 4.73 -6.56 -15.44
CA HIS A 167 6.18 -6.55 -15.47
C HIS A 167 6.69 -7.46 -16.61
N LYS A 168 7.42 -6.86 -17.54
CA LYS A 168 8.11 -7.60 -18.62
C LYS A 168 9.45 -8.11 -18.08
N GLY A 169 9.41 -9.18 -17.27
CA GLY A 169 10.62 -9.81 -16.74
C GLY A 169 11.50 -10.44 -17.82
N SER A 170 12.79 -10.57 -17.52
CA SER A 170 13.78 -11.26 -18.35
C SER A 170 13.31 -12.69 -18.69
N PHE A 171 13.61 -13.12 -19.91
CA PHE A 171 13.24 -14.40 -20.53
C PHE A 171 13.54 -15.67 -19.66
N ILE A 172 14.47 -15.57 -18.72
CA ILE A 172 14.89 -16.67 -17.83
C ILE A 172 13.80 -17.05 -16.80
N GLY A 173 12.93 -16.11 -16.40
CA GLY A 173 11.84 -16.38 -15.45
C GLY A 173 10.65 -17.17 -16.03
N THR A 174 10.60 -17.36 -17.34
CA THR A 174 9.45 -17.99 -18.03
C THR A 174 9.40 -19.52 -17.85
N LEU A 175 10.51 -20.16 -17.50
CA LEU A 175 10.60 -21.62 -17.34
C LEU A 175 10.05 -22.14 -15.99
N PHE A 176 9.78 -21.23 -15.02
CA PHE A 176 9.29 -21.59 -13.68
C PHE A 176 7.93 -20.98 -13.32
N LYS A 177 7.12 -20.58 -14.31
CA LYS A 177 5.74 -20.07 -14.09
C LYS A 177 4.72 -21.20 -14.15
N PRO A 178 4.33 -21.85 -13.04
CA PRO A 178 3.07 -22.57 -13.08
C PRO A 178 2.03 -22.17 -12.05
N PHE A 179 2.28 -21.36 -11.01
CA PHE A 179 1.33 -21.31 -9.89
C PHE A 179 0.88 -19.92 -9.38
N PHE A 180 1.45 -18.81 -9.84
CA PHE A 180 1.02 -17.50 -9.35
C PHE A 180 0.39 -16.68 -10.47
N LYS A 181 -0.89 -16.36 -10.29
CA LYS A 181 -1.58 -15.41 -11.17
C LYS A 181 -0.96 -14.03 -11.00
N THR A 182 -0.55 -13.41 -12.10
CA THR A 182 -0.07 -12.03 -12.15
C THR A 182 -1.19 -11.20 -12.75
N GLN A 183 -2.05 -10.65 -11.91
CA GLN A 183 -3.25 -9.92 -12.34
C GLN A 183 -3.71 -8.94 -11.27
N LEU A 184 -4.43 -7.91 -11.69
CA LEU A 184 -5.27 -7.08 -10.84
C LEU A 184 -6.71 -7.59 -10.89
N GLU A 185 -7.36 -7.69 -9.74
CA GLU A 185 -8.78 -8.02 -9.62
C GLU A 185 -9.50 -6.92 -8.84
N THR A 186 -10.59 -6.40 -9.41
CA THR A 186 -11.40 -5.33 -8.82
C THR A 186 -12.84 -5.39 -9.32
N ASP A 187 -13.77 -4.78 -8.59
CA ASP A 187 -15.15 -4.66 -9.06
C ASP A 187 -15.33 -3.45 -9.98
N PHE A 188 -14.71 -2.31 -9.65
CA PHE A 188 -14.94 -1.05 -10.32
C PHE A 188 -13.64 -0.23 -10.45
N ILE A 189 -13.42 0.36 -11.64
CA ILE A 189 -12.34 1.31 -11.90
C ILE A 189 -12.96 2.57 -12.49
N GLU A 190 -12.63 3.75 -11.92
CA GLU A 190 -13.07 5.03 -12.43
C GLU A 190 -11.93 6.04 -12.47
N GLY A 191 -11.74 6.71 -13.61
CA GLY A 191 -10.69 7.72 -13.78
C GLY A 191 -10.78 8.45 -15.12
N ASP A 192 -9.97 9.50 -15.29
CA ASP A 192 -9.95 10.25 -16.55
C ASP A 192 -9.18 9.48 -17.64
N ILE A 193 -7.98 9.02 -17.33
CA ILE A 193 -7.11 8.27 -18.24
C ILE A 193 -6.81 6.91 -17.63
N ILE A 194 -7.24 5.85 -18.32
CA ILE A 194 -7.12 4.48 -17.82
C ILE A 194 -6.39 3.61 -18.85
N GLU A 195 -5.26 3.02 -18.45
CA GLU A 195 -4.52 2.01 -19.24
C GLU A 195 -4.35 0.73 -18.40
N LEU A 196 -4.94 -0.37 -18.84
CA LEU A 196 -4.96 -1.63 -18.09
C LEU A 196 -4.33 -2.78 -18.89
N GLU A 197 -3.50 -3.58 -18.25
CA GLU A 197 -3.04 -4.91 -18.69
C GLU A 197 -3.32 -5.93 -17.58
N ASN A 198 -3.57 -7.19 -17.92
CA ASN A 198 -3.75 -8.30 -16.96
C ASN A 198 -4.75 -7.96 -15.84
N THR A 199 -5.87 -7.34 -16.18
CA THR A 199 -6.85 -6.85 -15.21
C THR A 199 -8.20 -7.53 -15.41
N ILE A 200 -8.81 -7.92 -14.31
CA ILE A 200 -10.19 -8.40 -14.24
C ILE A 200 -11.01 -7.35 -13.52
N ALA A 201 -12.02 -6.77 -14.18
CA ALA A 201 -12.94 -5.81 -13.58
C ALA A 201 -14.37 -6.01 -14.08
N LYS A 202 -15.36 -5.71 -13.22
CA LYS A 202 -16.76 -5.74 -13.65
C LYS A 202 -17.09 -4.53 -14.51
N VAL A 203 -16.66 -3.34 -14.08
CA VAL A 203 -16.90 -2.08 -14.77
C VAL A 203 -15.63 -1.22 -14.78
N VAL A 204 -15.35 -0.63 -15.93
CA VAL A 204 -14.32 0.41 -16.11
C VAL A 204 -14.97 1.63 -16.72
N ARG A 205 -14.86 2.78 -16.04
CA ARG A 205 -15.42 4.06 -16.49
C ARG A 205 -14.34 5.12 -16.60
N GLY A 206 -14.26 5.82 -17.73
CA GLY A 206 -13.27 6.87 -17.90
C GLY A 206 -13.50 7.74 -19.14
N ASN A 207 -12.71 8.81 -19.26
CA ASN A 207 -12.73 9.64 -20.46
C ASN A 207 -11.98 8.93 -21.59
N GLN A 208 -10.73 8.54 -21.32
CA GLN A 208 -9.89 7.79 -22.26
C GLN A 208 -9.56 6.43 -21.66
N VAL A 209 -10.04 5.36 -22.28
CA VAL A 209 -9.89 3.99 -21.77
C VAL A 209 -9.16 3.12 -22.78
N LYS A 210 -8.00 2.61 -22.37
CA LYS A 210 -7.20 1.66 -23.13
C LYS A 210 -7.14 0.31 -22.41
N ILE A 211 -7.76 -0.70 -22.98
CA ILE A 211 -7.76 -2.05 -22.47
C ILE A 211 -6.70 -2.87 -23.21
N GLY A 212 -5.60 -3.13 -22.54
CA GLY A 212 -4.45 -3.89 -23.03
C GLY A 212 -4.62 -5.41 -22.92
N PRO A 213 -3.55 -6.19 -23.16
CA PRO A 213 -3.62 -7.64 -23.25
C PRO A 213 -4.03 -8.30 -21.94
N ASN A 214 -4.68 -9.47 -22.04
CA ASN A 214 -5.10 -10.34 -20.94
C ASN A 214 -6.05 -9.67 -19.93
N CYS A 215 -6.78 -8.63 -20.34
CA CYS A 215 -7.85 -8.05 -19.56
C CYS A 215 -9.17 -8.81 -19.78
N HIS A 216 -9.98 -8.92 -18.72
CA HIS A 216 -11.36 -9.43 -18.76
C HIS A 216 -12.25 -8.40 -18.07
N ILE A 217 -12.93 -7.58 -18.88
CA ILE A 217 -13.75 -6.46 -18.40
C ILE A 217 -15.21 -6.74 -18.78
N GLY A 218 -16.11 -6.60 -17.79
CA GLY A 218 -17.54 -6.78 -18.03
C GLY A 218 -18.10 -5.66 -18.91
N VAL A 219 -17.96 -4.42 -18.44
CA VAL A 219 -18.47 -3.22 -19.13
C VAL A 219 -17.41 -2.13 -19.14
N VAL A 220 -17.22 -1.47 -20.30
CA VAL A 220 -16.44 -0.23 -20.43
C VAL A 220 -17.38 0.92 -20.76
N GLU A 221 -17.37 1.96 -19.95
CA GLU A 221 -18.07 3.23 -20.18
C GLU A 221 -17.03 4.33 -20.44
N TYR A 222 -17.14 5.04 -21.57
CA TYR A 222 -16.15 6.06 -21.94
C TYR A 222 -16.80 7.29 -22.55
N THR A 223 -16.18 8.46 -22.40
CA THR A 223 -16.69 9.73 -22.96
C THR A 223 -15.94 10.16 -24.21
N GLU A 224 -14.63 9.99 -24.27
CA GLU A 224 -13.77 10.46 -25.37
C GLU A 224 -13.29 9.32 -26.28
N GLU A 225 -12.40 8.47 -25.78
CA GLU A 225 -11.70 7.45 -26.54
C GLU A 225 -11.72 6.09 -25.85
N PHE A 226 -11.93 5.04 -26.65
CA PHE A 226 -11.80 3.66 -26.21
C PHE A 226 -10.97 2.86 -27.22
N SER A 227 -10.01 2.08 -26.70
CA SER A 227 -9.25 1.12 -27.50
C SER A 227 -9.07 -0.19 -26.76
N GLN A 228 -9.02 -1.29 -27.50
CA GLN A 228 -8.92 -2.65 -26.96
C GLN A 228 -7.86 -3.45 -27.71
N ASP A 229 -7.00 -4.15 -26.98
CA ASP A 229 -6.07 -5.15 -27.53
C ASP A 229 -6.83 -6.39 -28.00
N LYS A 230 -6.34 -7.05 -29.03
CA LYS A 230 -6.92 -8.29 -29.58
C LYS A 230 -6.97 -9.46 -28.59
N ASN A 231 -6.10 -9.46 -27.57
CA ASN A 231 -6.06 -10.48 -26.51
C ASN A 231 -6.84 -10.07 -25.26
N ALA A 232 -7.61 -9.00 -25.31
CA ALA A 232 -8.52 -8.61 -24.24
C ALA A 232 -9.95 -9.10 -24.52
N VAL A 233 -10.70 -9.33 -23.47
CA VAL A 233 -12.12 -9.66 -23.53
C VAL A 233 -12.89 -8.53 -22.85
N VAL A 234 -13.75 -7.85 -23.60
CA VAL A 234 -14.68 -6.84 -23.11
C VAL A 234 -16.10 -7.29 -23.46
N GLY A 235 -16.96 -7.41 -22.46
CA GLY A 235 -18.35 -7.87 -22.66
C GLY A 235 -19.20 -6.82 -23.38
N GLU A 236 -19.12 -5.57 -22.95
CA GLU A 236 -19.84 -4.43 -23.53
C GLU A 236 -18.98 -3.16 -23.47
N SER A 237 -19.05 -2.32 -24.49
CA SER A 237 -18.48 -0.97 -24.47
C SER A 237 -19.53 0.06 -24.86
N LYS A 238 -19.62 1.15 -24.10
CA LYS A 238 -20.59 2.22 -24.27
C LYS A 238 -19.91 3.57 -24.30
N LYS A 239 -20.22 4.39 -25.27
CA LYS A 239 -19.92 5.83 -25.21
C LYS A 239 -21.07 6.53 -24.47
N VAL A 240 -20.78 7.25 -23.40
CA VAL A 240 -21.74 7.92 -22.50
C VAL A 240 -21.63 9.43 -22.61
#